data_94287e35633e51c484dd5dc2012d4c67
#
_entry.id   94287e35633e51c484dd5dc2012d4c67
#
_cell.length_a   1.000
_cell.length_b   1.000
_cell.length_c   1.000
_cell.angle_alpha   90.00
_cell.angle_beta   90.00
_cell.angle_gamma   90.00
#
_symmetry.space_group_name_H-M   'P 1'
#
loop_
_entity.id
_entity.type
_entity.pdbx_description
1 polymer ?
#
loop_
_entity_poly.entity_id
_entity_poly.type
_entity_poly.pdbx_seq_one_letter_code
_entity_poly.pdbx_strand_id
1 'polypeptide(L)'
;MRTKLTTHFLLLFLLVSSISFANLKITNDQDPEKDKVLISVLNYMLTKGHYNQKELNDDFSEMVFNNFIADLDPSKRYFTKIDIKEFSKYKYQIDNQLKESDIAFYSLVYGRFLEKIKNAKNYYNAILKKPFNYKKDEVIDLDFKAIDYAKTEKELLNFWRKQLKLQTIDKIRDQENLDEEEFKKDQSFKKRSFSTLEKKARADVMESMENLYIRIDELEHRDWFSTF
;
A
#
# COMPACT_ATOMS: atom_id res chain seq x y z
N MET A 1 -4.99 -8.72 63.72
CA MET A 1 -4.24 -7.65 63.01
C MET A 1 -3.50 -8.16 61.77
N ARG A 2 -4.10 -9.05 60.97
CA ARG A 2 -3.45 -9.66 59.77
C ARG A 2 -4.16 -9.42 58.43
N THR A 3 -5.28 -8.69 58.40
CA THR A 3 -6.07 -8.48 57.19
C THR A 3 -5.91 -7.15 56.47
N LYS A 4 -5.15 -6.20 57.07
CA LYS A 4 -4.91 -4.87 56.45
C LYS A 4 -3.68 -4.77 55.56
N LEU A 5 -2.73 -5.72 55.66
CA LEU A 5 -1.49 -5.68 54.89
C LEU A 5 -1.63 -6.29 53.49
N THR A 6 -2.57 -7.23 53.33
CA THR A 6 -2.80 -7.91 52.04
C THR A 6 -3.56 -7.04 51.03
N THR A 7 -4.45 -6.16 51.51
CA THR A 7 -5.25 -5.26 50.68
C THR A 7 -4.39 -4.13 50.06
N HIS A 8 -3.39 -3.68 50.76
CA HIS A 8 -2.49 -2.63 50.24
C HIS A 8 -1.50 -3.16 49.19
N PHE A 9 -1.11 -4.43 49.27
CA PHE A 9 -0.25 -5.08 48.28
C PHE A 9 -1.01 -5.40 46.96
N LEU A 10 -2.28 -5.73 47.08
CA LEU A 10 -3.13 -5.96 45.90
C LEU A 10 -3.47 -4.66 45.14
N LEU A 11 -3.61 -3.54 45.88
CA LEU A 11 -3.84 -2.23 45.28
C LEU A 11 -2.59 -1.65 44.58
N LEU A 12 -1.41 -1.98 45.12
CA LEU A 12 -0.13 -1.57 44.50
C LEU A 12 0.15 -2.36 43.20
N PHE A 13 -0.29 -3.62 43.11
CA PHE A 13 -0.09 -4.45 41.93
C PHE A 13 -1.06 -4.06 40.79
N LEU A 14 -2.24 -3.52 41.10
CA LEU A 14 -3.20 -2.98 40.12
C LEU A 14 -2.79 -1.61 39.56
N LEU A 15 -1.94 -0.86 40.25
CA LEU A 15 -1.41 0.43 39.78
C LEU A 15 -0.19 0.31 38.86
N VAL A 16 0.50 -0.83 38.88
CA VAL A 16 1.67 -1.08 38.02
C VAL A 16 1.30 -1.68 36.68
N SER A 17 0.09 -2.27 36.56
CA SER A 17 -0.40 -2.87 35.28
C SER A 17 -1.01 -1.87 34.29
N SER A 18 -1.14 -0.59 34.64
CA SER A 18 -1.71 0.45 33.80
C SER A 18 -0.68 1.36 33.07
N ILE A 19 0.62 1.03 33.15
CA ILE A 19 1.68 1.89 32.56
C ILE A 19 2.42 1.16 31.42
N SER A 20 1.76 0.36 30.63
CA SER A 20 2.44 -0.34 29.54
C SER A 20 1.71 -0.32 28.19
N PHE A 21 0.82 0.64 27.96
CA PHE A 21 0.33 0.95 26.60
C PHE A 21 0.46 2.43 26.27
N ALA A 22 1.53 3.06 26.77
CA ALA A 22 1.85 4.41 26.39
C ALA A 22 2.87 4.39 25.24
N ASN A 23 2.38 4.70 24.04
CA ASN A 23 3.16 5.28 22.98
C ASN A 23 4.35 4.45 22.48
N LEU A 24 4.09 3.37 21.70
CA LEU A 24 4.91 3.19 20.54
C LEU A 24 4.58 4.39 19.62
N LYS A 25 5.20 5.53 19.84
CA LYS A 25 5.38 6.51 18.79
C LYS A 25 6.11 5.73 17.69
N ILE A 26 5.45 5.44 16.61
CA ILE A 26 6.09 5.29 15.32
C ILE A 26 6.80 6.64 15.17
N THR A 27 8.08 6.67 15.52
CA THR A 27 8.95 7.78 15.21
C THR A 27 8.95 7.80 13.69
N ASN A 28 8.28 8.77 13.11
CA ASN A 28 8.42 9.10 11.72
C ASN A 28 9.90 9.41 11.55
N ASP A 29 10.68 8.45 11.08
CA ASP A 29 12.14 8.52 10.93
C ASP A 29 12.52 9.41 9.74
N GLN A 30 11.64 10.37 9.41
CA GLN A 30 11.93 11.46 8.50
C GLN A 30 12.89 12.42 9.18
N ASP A 31 14.13 12.36 8.77
CA ASP A 31 15.14 13.37 9.07
C ASP A 31 15.45 14.14 7.77
N PRO A 32 14.78 15.30 7.53
CA PRO A 32 14.95 16.05 6.29
C PRO A 32 16.40 16.51 6.06
N GLU A 33 17.18 16.73 7.11
CA GLU A 33 18.59 17.12 6.97
C GLU A 33 19.44 15.91 6.53
N LYS A 34 19.16 14.72 7.02
CA LYS A 34 19.78 13.49 6.56
C LYS A 34 19.45 13.22 5.09
N ASP A 35 18.19 13.37 4.72
CA ASP A 35 17.75 13.18 3.34
C ASP A 35 18.45 14.16 2.39
N LYS A 36 18.59 15.42 2.76
CA LYS A 36 19.36 16.42 1.98
C LYS A 36 20.83 16.04 1.83
N VAL A 37 21.45 15.52 2.89
CA VAL A 37 22.84 15.02 2.83
C VAL A 37 22.94 13.85 1.85
N LEU A 38 22.00 12.90 1.90
CA LEU A 38 21.98 11.76 0.99
C LEU A 38 21.83 12.22 -0.46
N ILE A 39 20.93 13.17 -0.75
CA ILE A 39 20.76 13.77 -2.08
C ILE A 39 22.04 14.48 -2.55
N SER A 40 22.71 15.23 -1.66
CA SER A 40 24.00 15.87 -1.98
C SER A 40 25.06 14.85 -2.39
N VAL A 41 25.18 13.75 -1.64
CA VAL A 41 26.10 12.65 -1.96
C VAL A 41 25.72 12.00 -3.29
N LEU A 42 24.43 11.73 -3.51
CA LEU A 42 23.92 11.15 -4.76
C LEU A 42 24.25 12.06 -5.96
N ASN A 43 23.98 13.36 -5.85
CA ASN A 43 24.33 14.35 -6.88
C ASN A 43 25.82 14.29 -7.22
N TYR A 44 26.70 14.28 -6.20
CA TYR A 44 28.14 14.14 -6.41
C TYR A 44 28.49 12.83 -7.12
N MET A 45 27.93 11.72 -6.69
CA MET A 45 28.18 10.40 -7.30
C MET A 45 27.74 10.35 -8.76
N LEU A 46 26.55 10.86 -9.09
CA LEU A 46 26.02 10.87 -10.47
C LEU A 46 26.85 11.76 -11.40
N THR A 47 27.32 12.93 -10.92
CA THR A 47 27.92 13.96 -11.77
C THR A 47 29.46 13.88 -11.80
N LYS A 48 30.12 13.36 -10.76
CA LYS A 48 31.56 13.35 -10.59
C LYS A 48 32.15 11.99 -10.24
N GLY A 49 31.47 11.21 -9.43
CA GLY A 49 32.00 9.96 -8.88
C GLY A 49 31.81 8.74 -9.78
N HIS A 50 30.86 8.78 -10.71
CA HIS A 50 30.52 7.63 -11.55
C HIS A 50 31.34 7.61 -12.84
N TYR A 51 31.80 6.40 -13.28
CA TYR A 51 32.50 6.20 -14.52
C TYR A 51 31.71 6.73 -15.75
N ASN A 52 30.40 6.48 -15.78
CA ASN A 52 29.47 7.03 -16.76
C ASN A 52 28.64 8.13 -16.10
N GLN A 53 29.18 9.34 -16.12
CA GLN A 53 28.54 10.51 -15.54
C GLN A 53 27.16 10.75 -16.18
N LYS A 54 26.16 11.07 -15.35
CA LYS A 54 24.82 11.41 -15.82
C LYS A 54 24.69 12.92 -15.98
N GLU A 55 24.11 13.32 -17.09
CA GLU A 55 23.71 14.71 -17.27
C GLU A 55 22.38 14.92 -16.53
N LEU A 56 22.40 15.84 -15.56
CA LEU A 56 21.21 16.23 -14.82
C LEU A 56 20.50 17.34 -15.60
N ASN A 57 19.49 16.95 -16.35
CA ASN A 57 18.70 17.81 -17.24
C ASN A 57 17.19 17.41 -17.16
N ASP A 58 16.38 18.05 -18.02
CA ASP A 58 14.92 17.79 -18.07
C ASP A 58 14.59 16.34 -18.43
N ASP A 59 15.35 15.69 -19.30
CA ASP A 59 15.13 14.28 -19.68
C ASP A 59 15.37 13.36 -18.46
N PHE A 60 16.44 13.65 -17.69
CA PHE A 60 16.69 12.95 -16.42
C PHE A 60 15.55 13.18 -15.44
N SER A 61 15.08 14.40 -15.30
CA SER A 61 13.96 14.75 -14.41
C SER A 61 12.68 14.00 -14.80
N GLU A 62 12.34 13.98 -16.10
CA GLU A 62 11.17 13.25 -16.61
C GLU A 62 11.27 11.75 -16.36
N MET A 63 12.46 11.17 -16.57
CA MET A 63 12.70 9.75 -16.31
C MET A 63 12.49 9.42 -14.83
N VAL A 64 13.07 10.16 -13.90
CA VAL A 64 12.91 9.97 -12.46
C VAL A 64 11.46 10.16 -12.04
N PHE A 65 10.79 11.20 -12.53
CA PHE A 65 9.38 11.46 -12.29
C PHE A 65 8.50 10.26 -12.66
N ASN A 66 8.66 9.75 -13.88
CA ASN A 66 7.85 8.65 -14.39
C ASN A 66 8.11 7.35 -13.62
N ASN A 67 9.40 7.03 -13.36
CA ASN A 67 9.77 5.81 -12.68
C ASN A 67 9.29 5.81 -11.23
N PHE A 68 9.54 6.88 -10.48
CA PHE A 68 9.15 6.95 -9.07
C PHE A 68 7.64 6.80 -8.86
N ILE A 69 6.82 7.45 -9.69
CA ILE A 69 5.36 7.29 -9.63
C ILE A 69 4.94 5.88 -10.00
N ALA A 70 5.56 5.27 -11.03
CA ALA A 70 5.26 3.91 -11.46
C ALA A 70 5.66 2.86 -10.42
N ASP A 71 6.77 3.07 -9.72
CA ASP A 71 7.25 2.17 -8.66
C ASP A 71 6.36 2.22 -7.42
N LEU A 72 5.84 3.40 -7.06
CA LEU A 72 4.89 3.54 -5.95
C LEU A 72 3.49 3.01 -6.29
N ASP A 73 3.03 3.17 -7.53
CA ASP A 73 1.68 2.78 -7.94
C ASP A 73 1.66 2.02 -9.28
N PRO A 74 2.31 0.84 -9.35
CA PRO A 74 2.43 0.08 -10.60
C PRO A 74 1.09 -0.40 -11.16
N SER A 75 0.07 -0.50 -10.32
CA SER A 75 -1.28 -0.94 -10.71
C SER A 75 -2.32 0.19 -10.79
N LYS A 76 -1.88 1.43 -10.70
CA LYS A 76 -2.70 2.66 -10.78
C LYS A 76 -3.93 2.63 -9.86
N ARG A 77 -3.72 2.11 -8.64
CA ARG A 77 -4.78 1.91 -7.65
C ARG A 77 -4.72 2.86 -6.45
N TYR A 78 -3.70 3.72 -6.41
CA TYR A 78 -3.53 4.71 -5.34
C TYR A 78 -3.78 6.13 -5.84
N PHE A 79 -3.08 6.55 -6.90
CA PHE A 79 -3.19 7.91 -7.40
C PHE A 79 -4.37 8.12 -8.36
N THR A 80 -4.84 9.35 -8.41
CA THR A 80 -5.82 9.83 -9.39
C THR A 80 -5.14 10.77 -10.39
N LYS A 81 -5.83 11.11 -11.50
CA LYS A 81 -5.35 12.15 -12.44
C LYS A 81 -5.12 13.50 -11.77
N ILE A 82 -5.84 13.80 -10.70
CA ILE A 82 -5.67 15.04 -9.94
C ILE A 82 -4.31 15.01 -9.23
N ASP A 83 -3.95 13.89 -8.60
CA ASP A 83 -2.66 13.72 -7.94
C ASP A 83 -1.51 13.83 -8.96
N ILE A 84 -1.62 13.13 -10.10
CA ILE A 84 -0.60 13.19 -11.17
C ILE A 84 -0.44 14.61 -11.72
N LYS A 85 -1.54 15.34 -11.89
CA LYS A 85 -1.50 16.76 -12.32
C LYS A 85 -0.78 17.63 -11.31
N GLU A 86 -1.01 17.42 -10.02
CA GLU A 86 -0.30 18.15 -8.97
C GLU A 86 1.20 17.84 -8.97
N PHE A 87 1.58 16.56 -9.13
CA PHE A 87 2.98 16.14 -9.20
C PHE A 87 3.68 16.68 -10.43
N SER A 88 2.98 16.83 -11.56
CA SER A 88 3.55 17.24 -12.86
C SER A 88 4.23 18.61 -12.84
N LYS A 89 3.96 19.45 -11.85
CA LYS A 89 4.68 20.72 -11.67
C LYS A 89 6.19 20.54 -11.42
N TYR A 90 6.60 19.34 -10.97
CA TYR A 90 7.99 19.00 -10.70
C TYR A 90 8.65 18.17 -11.81
N LYS A 91 7.91 17.80 -12.86
CA LYS A 91 8.35 16.84 -13.87
C LYS A 91 9.70 17.20 -14.51
N TYR A 92 10.00 18.48 -14.66
CA TYR A 92 11.25 19.00 -15.25
C TYR A 92 12.08 19.80 -14.23
N GLN A 93 11.91 19.52 -12.92
CA GLN A 93 12.60 20.27 -11.85
C GLN A 93 13.41 19.37 -10.91
N ILE A 94 13.37 18.04 -11.11
CA ILE A 94 14.02 17.10 -10.20
C ILE A 94 15.54 17.23 -10.27
N ASP A 95 16.10 17.45 -11.45
CA ASP A 95 17.53 17.72 -11.64
C ASP A 95 17.99 18.98 -10.90
N ASN A 96 17.17 20.03 -10.89
CA ASN A 96 17.45 21.25 -10.14
C ASN A 96 17.37 21.00 -8.64
N GLN A 97 16.33 20.26 -8.17
CA GLN A 97 16.22 19.87 -6.77
C GLN A 97 17.42 19.04 -6.30
N LEU A 98 17.91 18.09 -7.13
CA LEU A 98 19.13 17.34 -6.83
C LEU A 98 20.35 18.24 -6.69
N LYS A 99 20.52 19.22 -7.58
CA LYS A 99 21.62 20.19 -7.52
C LYS A 99 21.56 21.06 -6.25
N GLU A 100 20.36 21.39 -5.80
CA GLU A 100 20.11 22.22 -4.62
C GLU A 100 19.93 21.41 -3.33
N SER A 101 20.04 20.09 -3.40
CA SER A 101 19.76 19.15 -2.28
C SER A 101 18.35 19.34 -1.70
N ASP A 102 17.37 19.61 -2.57
CA ASP A 102 15.96 19.72 -2.26
C ASP A 102 15.22 18.40 -2.55
N ILE A 103 14.21 18.09 -1.75
CA ILE A 103 13.40 16.86 -1.84
C ILE A 103 11.90 17.17 -1.96
N ALA A 104 11.55 18.35 -2.45
CA ALA A 104 10.14 18.79 -2.48
C ALA A 104 9.24 17.86 -3.32
N PHE A 105 9.73 17.34 -4.45
CA PHE A 105 9.00 16.36 -5.26
C PHE A 105 8.78 15.06 -4.48
N TYR A 106 9.85 14.48 -3.93
CA TYR A 106 9.75 13.25 -3.13
C TYR A 106 8.76 13.43 -1.97
N SER A 107 8.91 14.49 -1.20
CA SER A 107 8.07 14.75 -0.02
C SER A 107 6.59 14.88 -0.37
N LEU A 108 6.27 15.55 -1.50
CA LEU A 108 4.89 15.68 -1.97
C LEU A 108 4.30 14.32 -2.37
N VAL A 109 5.01 13.58 -3.21
CA VAL A 109 4.51 12.29 -3.74
C VAL A 109 4.42 11.24 -2.63
N TYR A 110 5.45 11.14 -1.79
CA TYR A 110 5.49 10.20 -0.66
C TYR A 110 4.39 10.51 0.37
N GLY A 111 4.22 11.77 0.76
CA GLY A 111 3.15 12.18 1.68
C GLY A 111 1.76 11.82 1.14
N ARG A 112 1.52 12.07 -0.17
CA ARG A 112 0.28 11.69 -0.84
C ARG A 112 0.11 10.18 -0.88
N PHE A 113 1.17 9.43 -1.14
CA PHE A 113 1.14 7.97 -1.18
C PHE A 113 0.74 7.36 0.18
N LEU A 114 1.30 7.86 1.28
CA LEU A 114 0.91 7.42 2.63
C LEU A 114 -0.57 7.68 2.93
N GLU A 115 -1.09 8.84 2.51
CA GLU A 115 -2.53 9.14 2.61
C GLU A 115 -3.36 8.12 1.82
N LYS A 116 -2.96 7.81 0.57
CA LYS A 116 -3.66 6.86 -0.29
C LYS A 116 -3.59 5.42 0.23
N ILE A 117 -2.49 4.99 0.85
CA ILE A 117 -2.39 3.70 1.56
C ILE A 117 -3.44 3.63 2.67
N LYS A 118 -3.58 4.67 3.48
CA LYS A 118 -4.61 4.72 4.53
C LYS A 118 -6.03 4.62 3.96
N ASN A 119 -6.30 5.31 2.85
CA ASN A 119 -7.60 5.25 2.18
C ASN A 119 -7.85 3.85 1.59
N ALA A 120 -6.85 3.22 1.01
CA ALA A 120 -6.96 1.87 0.45
C ALA A 120 -7.33 0.82 1.52
N LYS A 121 -6.80 0.94 2.76
CA LYS A 121 -7.22 0.10 3.89
C LYS A 121 -8.72 0.24 4.16
N ASN A 122 -9.27 1.45 4.09
CA ASN A 122 -10.70 1.67 4.24
C ASN A 122 -11.50 1.06 3.07
N TYR A 123 -10.97 1.16 1.84
CA TYR A 123 -11.65 0.65 0.64
C TYR A 123 -11.81 -0.86 0.67
N TYR A 124 -10.73 -1.63 0.82
CA TYR A 124 -10.85 -3.08 0.81
C TYR A 124 -11.70 -3.59 1.98
N ASN A 125 -11.56 -2.99 3.17
CA ASN A 125 -12.35 -3.32 4.34
C ASN A 125 -13.86 -3.10 4.10
N ALA A 126 -14.24 -1.98 3.49
CA ALA A 126 -15.64 -1.68 3.21
C ALA A 126 -16.22 -2.58 2.11
N ILE A 127 -15.44 -2.85 1.05
CA ILE A 127 -15.86 -3.61 -0.11
C ILE A 127 -16.04 -5.09 0.25
N LEU A 128 -15.06 -5.70 0.91
CA LEU A 128 -15.04 -7.14 1.21
C LEU A 128 -16.00 -7.56 2.35
N LYS A 129 -16.55 -6.61 3.10
CA LYS A 129 -17.61 -6.91 4.10
C LYS A 129 -18.92 -7.41 3.49
N LYS A 130 -19.17 -7.12 2.22
CA LYS A 130 -20.43 -7.45 1.54
C LYS A 130 -20.19 -8.37 0.35
N PRO A 131 -21.11 -9.30 0.04
CA PRO A 131 -20.99 -10.12 -1.15
C PRO A 131 -21.06 -9.26 -2.42
N PHE A 132 -20.35 -9.70 -3.46
CA PHE A 132 -20.38 -9.04 -4.77
C PHE A 132 -21.62 -9.41 -5.56
N ASN A 133 -22.02 -8.54 -6.48
CA ASN A 133 -23.02 -8.86 -7.48
C ASN A 133 -22.37 -9.57 -8.68
N TYR A 134 -22.45 -10.87 -8.74
CA TYR A 134 -21.88 -11.71 -9.80
C TYR A 134 -22.76 -11.79 -11.05
N LYS A 135 -24.02 -11.31 -10.97
CA LYS A 135 -24.93 -11.25 -12.15
C LYS A 135 -24.64 -10.03 -13.04
N LYS A 136 -23.89 -9.06 -12.51
CA LYS A 136 -23.52 -7.88 -13.29
C LYS A 136 -22.33 -8.20 -14.18
N ASP A 137 -22.52 -8.05 -15.49
CA ASP A 137 -21.45 -8.11 -16.47
C ASP A 137 -20.57 -6.87 -16.34
N GLU A 138 -19.26 -7.07 -16.09
CA GLU A 138 -18.29 -6.02 -15.82
C GLU A 138 -16.94 -6.38 -16.43
N VAL A 139 -16.32 -5.40 -17.06
CA VAL A 139 -14.97 -5.53 -17.60
C VAL A 139 -14.00 -4.77 -16.70
N ILE A 140 -12.81 -5.34 -16.48
CA ILE A 140 -11.66 -4.69 -15.90
C ILE A 140 -10.47 -4.84 -16.83
N ASP A 141 -9.80 -3.75 -17.12
CA ASP A 141 -8.54 -3.76 -17.84
C ASP A 141 -7.40 -3.97 -16.85
N LEU A 142 -6.51 -4.91 -17.15
CA LEU A 142 -5.35 -5.26 -16.33
C LEU A 142 -4.02 -4.87 -17.00
N ASP A 143 -4.07 -4.24 -18.17
CA ASP A 143 -2.88 -3.62 -18.76
C ASP A 143 -2.60 -2.28 -18.08
N PHE A 144 -2.00 -2.36 -16.89
CA PHE A 144 -1.69 -1.19 -16.06
C PHE A 144 -0.72 -0.20 -16.73
N LYS A 145 -0.04 -0.60 -17.79
CA LYS A 145 0.80 0.32 -18.58
C LYS A 145 -0.05 1.16 -19.52
N ALA A 146 -1.07 0.54 -20.15
CA ALA A 146 -1.94 1.20 -21.12
C ALA A 146 -3.08 2.00 -20.49
N ILE A 147 -3.64 1.56 -19.35
CA ILE A 147 -4.75 2.28 -18.71
C ILE A 147 -4.29 3.61 -18.13
N ASP A 148 -5.20 4.55 -18.07
CA ASP A 148 -5.03 5.84 -17.42
C ASP A 148 -5.31 5.77 -15.91
N TYR A 149 -4.81 6.75 -15.15
CA TYR A 149 -5.22 6.96 -13.77
C TYR A 149 -6.71 7.31 -13.69
N ALA A 150 -7.37 6.87 -12.64
CA ALA A 150 -8.76 7.24 -12.36
C ALA A 150 -8.91 8.77 -12.29
N LYS A 151 -9.99 9.32 -12.87
CA LYS A 151 -10.23 10.76 -12.85
C LYS A 151 -10.64 11.27 -11.46
N THR A 152 -11.32 10.42 -10.70
CA THR A 152 -11.92 10.77 -9.40
C THR A 152 -11.74 9.63 -8.40
N GLU A 153 -11.85 9.94 -7.10
CA GLU A 153 -11.86 8.92 -6.04
C GLU A 153 -13.01 7.92 -6.22
N LYS A 154 -14.15 8.33 -6.77
CA LYS A 154 -15.26 7.42 -7.07
C LYS A 154 -14.89 6.39 -8.14
N GLU A 155 -14.19 6.81 -9.19
CA GLU A 155 -13.68 5.89 -10.21
C GLU A 155 -12.62 4.97 -9.63
N LEU A 156 -11.71 5.50 -8.81
CA LEU A 156 -10.69 4.73 -8.11
C LEU A 156 -11.30 3.67 -7.19
N LEU A 157 -12.31 4.04 -6.40
CA LEU A 157 -13.04 3.10 -5.54
C LEU A 157 -13.75 2.01 -6.35
N ASN A 158 -14.33 2.35 -7.51
CA ASN A 158 -14.94 1.37 -8.40
C ASN A 158 -13.90 0.44 -9.04
N PHE A 159 -12.70 0.94 -9.34
CA PHE A 159 -11.58 0.12 -9.81
C PHE A 159 -11.13 -0.87 -8.72
N TRP A 160 -10.96 -0.43 -7.48
CA TRP A 160 -10.73 -1.27 -6.32
C TRP A 160 -11.77 -2.38 -6.18
N ARG A 161 -13.05 -2.02 -6.29
CA ARG A 161 -14.15 -2.98 -6.20
C ARG A 161 -14.06 -4.06 -7.27
N LYS A 162 -13.75 -3.67 -8.51
CA LYS A 162 -13.60 -4.62 -9.62
C LYS A 162 -12.39 -5.54 -9.42
N GLN A 163 -11.26 -5.01 -8.98
CA GLN A 163 -10.07 -5.81 -8.69
C GLN A 163 -10.34 -6.85 -7.58
N LEU A 164 -10.95 -6.42 -6.48
CA LEU A 164 -11.28 -7.32 -5.37
C LEU A 164 -12.34 -8.36 -5.76
N LYS A 165 -13.31 -7.99 -6.62
CA LYS A 165 -14.28 -8.95 -7.19
C LYS A 165 -13.58 -10.00 -8.03
N LEU A 166 -12.64 -9.61 -8.90
CA LEU A 166 -11.87 -10.52 -9.73
C LEU A 166 -11.05 -11.50 -8.85
N GLN A 167 -10.31 -10.99 -7.87
CA GLN A 167 -9.54 -11.84 -6.94
C GLN A 167 -10.45 -12.81 -6.18
N THR A 168 -11.66 -12.38 -5.81
CA THR A 168 -12.64 -13.25 -5.15
C THR A 168 -13.15 -14.33 -6.11
N ILE A 169 -13.40 -14.01 -7.38
CA ILE A 169 -13.78 -14.99 -8.42
C ILE A 169 -12.68 -16.05 -8.60
N ASP A 170 -11.43 -15.64 -8.65
CA ASP A 170 -10.30 -16.57 -8.77
C ASP A 170 -10.24 -17.53 -7.56
N LYS A 171 -10.43 -17.00 -6.34
CA LYS A 171 -10.49 -17.84 -5.13
C LYS A 171 -11.70 -18.77 -5.09
N ILE A 172 -12.86 -18.35 -5.62
CA ILE A 172 -14.04 -19.23 -5.75
C ILE A 172 -13.72 -20.38 -6.68
N ARG A 173 -13.14 -20.10 -7.86
CA ARG A 173 -12.79 -21.12 -8.85
C ARG A 173 -11.77 -22.13 -8.29
N ASP A 174 -10.77 -21.64 -7.56
CA ASP A 174 -9.80 -22.53 -6.91
C ASP A 174 -10.49 -23.51 -5.94
N GLN A 175 -11.45 -23.00 -5.14
CA GLN A 175 -12.21 -23.81 -4.18
C GLN A 175 -13.20 -24.76 -4.88
N GLU A 176 -13.81 -24.36 -5.99
CA GLU A 176 -14.66 -25.23 -6.81
C GLU A 176 -13.85 -26.40 -7.40
N ASN A 177 -12.64 -26.13 -7.88
CA ASN A 177 -11.74 -27.17 -8.37
C ASN A 177 -11.37 -28.18 -7.28
N LEU A 178 -11.09 -27.73 -6.06
CA LEU A 178 -10.82 -28.60 -4.92
C LEU A 178 -12.04 -29.48 -4.58
N ASP A 179 -13.25 -28.92 -4.55
CA ASP A 179 -14.48 -29.66 -4.32
C ASP A 179 -14.74 -30.71 -5.43
N GLU A 180 -14.39 -30.38 -6.66
CA GLU A 180 -14.48 -31.30 -7.80
C GLU A 180 -13.51 -32.47 -7.68
N GLU A 181 -12.29 -32.20 -7.26
CA GLU A 181 -11.28 -33.25 -7.03
C GLU A 181 -11.68 -34.20 -5.91
N GLU A 182 -12.20 -33.67 -4.79
CA GLU A 182 -12.70 -34.50 -3.68
C GLU A 182 -13.90 -35.32 -4.09
N PHE A 183 -14.84 -34.76 -4.86
CA PHE A 183 -15.99 -35.50 -5.38
C PHE A 183 -15.58 -36.63 -6.35
N LYS A 184 -14.51 -36.46 -7.12
CA LYS A 184 -13.96 -37.54 -7.98
C LYS A 184 -13.38 -38.69 -7.17
N LYS A 185 -12.78 -38.41 -6.02
CA LYS A 185 -12.22 -39.41 -5.10
C LYS A 185 -13.30 -40.12 -4.30
N ASP A 186 -14.29 -39.39 -3.86
CA ASP A 186 -15.41 -39.88 -3.05
C ASP A 186 -16.72 -39.27 -3.56
N GLN A 187 -17.53 -40.10 -4.25
CA GLN A 187 -18.82 -39.71 -4.81
C GLN A 187 -19.87 -39.35 -3.73
N SER A 188 -19.61 -39.66 -2.45
CA SER A 188 -20.46 -39.24 -1.32
C SER A 188 -20.14 -37.83 -0.82
N PHE A 189 -19.01 -37.22 -1.26
CA PHE A 189 -18.62 -35.86 -0.91
C PHE A 189 -19.67 -34.85 -1.39
N LYS A 190 -20.07 -33.97 -0.50
CA LYS A 190 -21.03 -32.90 -0.81
C LYS A 190 -20.30 -31.61 -1.14
N LYS A 191 -20.30 -31.23 -2.42
CA LYS A 191 -19.73 -29.95 -2.86
C LYS A 191 -20.40 -28.78 -2.12
N ARG A 192 -19.61 -27.79 -1.79
CA ARG A 192 -20.08 -26.58 -1.08
C ARG A 192 -20.97 -25.74 -1.99
N SER A 193 -21.93 -25.01 -1.39
CA SER A 193 -22.75 -24.06 -2.12
C SER A 193 -21.94 -22.84 -2.56
N PHE A 194 -22.34 -22.21 -3.67
CA PHE A 194 -21.73 -20.95 -4.14
C PHE A 194 -21.64 -19.89 -3.04
N SER A 195 -22.67 -19.74 -2.22
CA SER A 195 -22.68 -18.79 -1.09
C SER A 195 -21.60 -19.11 -0.06
N THR A 196 -21.34 -20.40 0.21
CA THR A 196 -20.29 -20.84 1.13
C THR A 196 -18.90 -20.55 0.55
N LEU A 197 -18.70 -20.89 -0.72
CA LEU A 197 -17.45 -20.64 -1.43
C LEU A 197 -17.14 -19.14 -1.52
N GLU A 198 -18.15 -18.33 -1.88
CA GLU A 198 -18.04 -16.86 -1.97
C GLU A 198 -17.64 -16.22 -0.65
N LYS A 199 -18.32 -16.61 0.45
CA LYS A 199 -18.01 -16.08 1.78
C LYS A 199 -16.57 -16.40 2.19
N LYS A 200 -16.13 -17.63 1.94
CA LYS A 200 -14.75 -18.07 2.22
C LYS A 200 -13.76 -17.33 1.34
N ALA A 201 -14.00 -17.23 0.03
CA ALA A 201 -13.14 -16.54 -0.93
C ALA A 201 -12.96 -15.05 -0.56
N ARG A 202 -14.03 -14.35 -0.17
CA ARG A 202 -13.93 -12.96 0.31
C ARG A 202 -13.11 -12.84 1.60
N ALA A 203 -13.23 -13.80 2.51
CA ALA A 203 -12.42 -13.82 3.72
C ALA A 203 -10.93 -14.04 3.38
N ASP A 204 -10.62 -14.94 2.44
CA ASP A 204 -9.24 -15.21 2.00
C ASP A 204 -8.62 -13.99 1.29
N VAL A 205 -9.41 -13.25 0.49
CA VAL A 205 -8.97 -11.99 -0.12
C VAL A 205 -8.76 -10.91 0.96
N MET A 206 -9.63 -10.83 1.96
CA MET A 206 -9.46 -9.90 3.09
C MET A 206 -8.14 -10.16 3.81
N GLU A 207 -7.89 -11.41 4.20
CA GLU A 207 -6.64 -11.83 4.86
C GLU A 207 -5.41 -11.50 3.99
N SER A 208 -5.50 -11.72 2.68
CA SER A 208 -4.42 -11.38 1.74
C SER A 208 -4.15 -9.87 1.71
N MET A 209 -5.20 -9.04 1.77
CA MET A 209 -5.05 -7.58 1.83
C MET A 209 -4.48 -7.15 3.18
N GLU A 210 -4.96 -7.69 4.29
CA GLU A 210 -4.43 -7.39 5.63
C GLU A 210 -2.93 -7.71 5.70
N ASN A 211 -2.53 -8.91 5.25
CA ASN A 211 -1.13 -9.31 5.22
C ASN A 211 -0.26 -8.43 4.31
N LEU A 212 -0.79 -7.95 3.18
CA LEU A 212 -0.10 -7.00 2.31
C LEU A 212 0.15 -5.68 3.06
N TYR A 213 -0.89 -5.14 3.71
CA TYR A 213 -0.77 -3.85 4.40
C TYR A 213 0.00 -3.91 5.71
N ILE A 214 0.08 -5.07 6.38
CA ILE A 214 1.02 -5.29 7.48
C ILE A 214 2.45 -5.13 6.96
N ARG A 215 2.82 -5.78 5.85
CA ARG A 215 4.16 -5.63 5.26
C ARG A 215 4.46 -4.21 4.78
N ILE A 216 3.47 -3.49 4.26
CA ILE A 216 3.63 -2.09 3.86
C ILE A 216 3.88 -1.20 5.10
N ASP A 217 3.20 -1.48 6.21
CA ASP A 217 3.37 -0.73 7.46
C ASP A 217 4.72 -1.00 8.15
N GLU A 218 5.39 -2.11 7.83
CA GLU A 218 6.74 -2.43 8.31
C GLU A 218 7.84 -1.67 7.56
N LEU A 219 7.52 -1.09 6.37
CA LEU A 219 8.47 -0.31 5.60
C LEU A 219 8.69 1.06 6.26
N GLU A 220 9.96 1.39 6.48
CA GLU A 220 10.38 2.67 7.04
C GLU A 220 10.54 3.73 5.95
N HIS A 221 10.66 4.99 6.36
CA HIS A 221 10.91 6.11 5.45
C HIS A 221 12.12 5.86 4.52
N ARG A 222 13.21 5.32 5.06
CA ARG A 222 14.43 5.02 4.29
C ARG A 222 14.19 4.02 3.16
N ASP A 223 13.27 3.05 3.34
CA ASP A 223 12.98 2.04 2.32
C ASP A 223 12.28 2.70 1.14
N TRP A 224 11.33 3.59 1.42
CA TRP A 224 10.64 4.39 0.40
C TRP A 224 11.57 5.43 -0.25
N PHE A 225 12.45 6.07 0.53
CA PHE A 225 13.42 7.02 0.01
C PHE A 225 14.44 6.37 -0.91
N SER A 226 14.79 5.10 -0.68
CA SER A 226 15.68 4.35 -1.56
C SER A 226 15.06 3.99 -2.91
N THR A 227 13.73 4.09 -3.05
CA THR A 227 13.01 3.90 -4.31
C THR A 227 13.08 5.16 -5.19
N PHE A 228 13.23 6.34 -4.57
CA PHE A 228 13.41 7.62 -5.26
C PHE A 228 14.80 7.80 -5.82
#